data_5e13b23bd1d61f5d281b3a5fadaf61e2
#
_entry.id   5e13b23bd1d61f5d281b3a5fadaf61e2
#
_cell.length_a   1.000
_cell.length_b   1.000
_cell.length_c   1.000
_cell.angle_alpha   90.00
_cell.angle_beta   90.00
_cell.angle_gamma   90.00
#
_symmetry.space_group_name_H-M   'P 1'
#
loop_
_entity.id
_entity.type
_entity.pdbx_description
1 polymer ?
#
loop_
_entity_poly.entity_id
_entity_poly.type
_entity_poly.pdbx_seq_one_letter_code
_entity_poly.pdbx_strand_id
1 'polypeptide(L)'
;MTNIIGTQIKLLKNTYSNFSTWGKVLFFASLLIICLFLLSGFNKMKEGFEQSDQFLFKTGNDVYDDFYADIYDYLVFSNQKDEYEVGEIVNKTTPTSHSRILDVGSGTGHHVAGLASRGFDVLGIDISPSMVKKAKKDFPQYKFEVGDATNSGEFGPNSFTHIMCMYFTIYYIQDKIQFFRNAMKWLKPGGYLI
;
A
#
# COMPACT_ATOMS: atom_id res chain seq x y z
N MET A 1 -28.18 50.24 27.14
CA MET A 1 -26.84 49.60 27.07
C MET A 1 -25.69 50.63 27.04
N THR A 2 -25.87 51.84 26.62
CA THR A 2 -24.85 52.89 26.49
C THR A 2 -24.27 53.43 27.80
N ASN A 3 -24.97 53.25 28.92
CA ASN A 3 -24.52 53.82 30.21
C ASN A 3 -23.54 52.92 31.00
N ILE A 4 -23.53 51.63 30.75
CA ILE A 4 -22.68 50.68 31.45
C ILE A 4 -21.21 50.78 30.98
N ILE A 5 -20.99 50.90 29.68
CA ILE A 5 -19.67 51.00 29.06
C ILE A 5 -18.96 52.29 29.50
N GLY A 6 -19.70 53.40 29.52
CA GLY A 6 -19.20 54.69 29.97
C GLY A 6 -18.77 54.69 31.42
N THR A 7 -19.53 54.02 32.27
CA THR A 7 -19.21 53.87 33.71
C THR A 7 -17.96 53.02 33.93
N GLN A 8 -17.81 51.91 33.17
CA GLN A 8 -16.64 51.02 33.26
C GLN A 8 -15.35 51.74 32.77
N ILE A 9 -15.41 52.51 31.71
CA ILE A 9 -14.29 53.32 31.16
C ILE A 9 -13.86 54.35 32.20
N LYS A 10 -14.81 55.02 32.86
CA LYS A 10 -14.53 56.05 33.91
C LYS A 10 -13.85 55.40 35.12
N LEU A 11 -14.26 54.22 35.51
CA LEU A 11 -13.69 53.43 36.59
C LEU A 11 -12.25 53.01 36.29
N LEU A 12 -11.99 52.52 35.08
CA LEU A 12 -10.68 52.13 34.61
C LEU A 12 -9.71 53.34 34.55
N LYS A 13 -10.23 54.52 34.09
CA LYS A 13 -9.42 55.76 34.04
C LYS A 13 -9.02 56.22 35.45
N ASN A 14 -9.94 56.17 36.41
CA ASN A 14 -9.66 56.53 37.79
C ASN A 14 -8.67 55.59 38.44
N THR A 15 -8.83 54.29 38.24
CA THR A 15 -7.89 53.27 38.76
C THR A 15 -6.51 53.47 38.21
N TYR A 16 -6.37 53.68 36.91
CA TYR A 16 -5.10 53.91 36.25
C TYR A 16 -4.41 55.21 36.73
N SER A 17 -5.18 56.30 36.99
CA SER A 17 -4.62 57.58 37.48
C SER A 17 -3.96 57.44 38.83
N ASN A 18 -4.45 56.52 39.69
CA ASN A 18 -3.97 56.28 41.02
C ASN A 18 -2.77 55.28 41.10
N PHE A 19 -2.39 54.69 39.98
CA PHE A 19 -1.21 53.83 39.98
C PHE A 19 0.11 54.61 40.16
N SER A 20 1.01 54.05 40.91
CA SER A 20 2.40 54.48 40.96
C SER A 20 3.04 54.34 39.57
N THR A 21 4.18 54.99 39.35
CA THR A 21 4.94 54.87 38.09
C THR A 21 5.20 53.42 37.72
N TRP A 22 5.58 52.59 38.67
CA TRP A 22 5.77 51.16 38.48
C TRP A 22 4.48 50.41 38.24
N GLY A 23 3.38 50.78 38.84
CA GLY A 23 2.05 50.23 38.60
C GLY A 23 1.56 50.45 37.18
N LYS A 24 1.86 51.63 36.59
CA LYS A 24 1.57 51.94 35.20
C LYS A 24 2.39 51.09 34.23
N VAL A 25 3.69 50.89 34.53
CA VAL A 25 4.57 50.01 33.73
C VAL A 25 4.05 48.56 33.72
N LEU A 26 3.71 48.04 34.89
CA LEU A 26 3.17 46.66 35.03
C LEU A 26 1.81 46.50 34.29
N PHE A 27 0.95 47.53 34.34
CA PHE A 27 -0.31 47.53 33.62
C PHE A 27 -0.12 47.44 32.10
N PHE A 28 0.80 48.24 31.54
CA PHE A 28 1.10 48.13 30.11
C PHE A 28 1.79 46.82 29.75
N ALA A 29 2.67 46.32 30.58
CA ALA A 29 3.31 45.03 30.36
C ALA A 29 2.28 43.87 30.35
N SER A 30 1.30 43.88 31.27
CA SER A 30 0.24 42.91 31.29
C SER A 30 -0.68 42.99 30.04
N LEU A 31 -1.02 44.22 29.60
CA LEU A 31 -1.75 44.40 28.34
C LEU A 31 -0.99 43.90 27.12
N LEU A 32 0.30 44.13 27.08
CA LEU A 32 1.18 43.64 26.02
C LEU A 32 1.21 42.11 26.00
N ILE A 33 1.35 41.47 27.18
CA ILE A 33 1.34 39.99 27.29
C ILE A 33 -0.01 39.43 26.85
N ILE A 34 -1.11 40.06 27.27
CA ILE A 34 -2.47 39.62 26.84
C ILE A 34 -2.62 39.76 25.33
N CYS A 35 -2.17 40.88 24.74
CA CYS A 35 -2.20 41.12 23.31
C CYS A 35 -1.36 40.06 22.56
N LEU A 36 -0.15 39.79 23.02
CA LEU A 36 0.73 38.77 22.45
C LEU A 36 0.10 37.38 22.57
N PHE A 37 -0.56 37.10 23.68
CA PHE A 37 -1.26 35.82 23.87
C PHE A 37 -2.48 35.69 22.93
N LEU A 38 -3.23 36.76 22.75
CA LEU A 38 -4.33 36.79 21.78
C LEU A 38 -3.83 36.66 20.35
N LEU A 39 -2.77 37.35 20.00
CA LEU A 39 -2.13 37.26 18.67
C LEU A 39 -1.52 35.86 18.43
N SER A 40 -0.91 35.24 19.44
CA SER A 40 -0.39 33.87 19.32
C SER A 40 -1.51 32.83 19.21
N GLY A 41 -2.66 33.10 19.83
CA GLY A 41 -3.85 32.27 19.68
C GLY A 41 -4.47 32.35 18.26
N PHE A 42 -4.29 33.46 17.55
CA PHE A 42 -4.67 33.59 16.13
C PHE A 42 -3.64 32.93 15.19
N ASN A 43 -2.38 32.88 15.58
CA ASN A 43 -1.35 32.07 14.92
C ASN A 43 -1.26 30.69 15.61
N LYS A 44 -2.37 29.96 15.74
CA LYS A 44 -2.26 28.53 15.78
C LYS A 44 -1.56 28.12 14.51
N MET A 45 -0.24 27.90 14.60
CA MET A 45 0.42 27.11 13.61
C MET A 45 -0.41 25.83 13.53
N LYS A 46 -1.05 25.61 12.40
CA LYS A 46 -1.60 24.30 12.06
C LYS A 46 -0.39 23.38 12.01
N GLU A 47 0.02 22.88 13.17
CA GLU A 47 0.93 21.74 13.25
C GLU A 47 0.10 20.54 12.78
N GLY A 48 0.41 20.12 11.62
CA GLY A 48 -0.21 19.01 10.92
C GLY A 48 -0.17 19.29 9.42
N PHE A 49 0.05 18.28 8.64
CA PHE A 49 -0.15 18.38 7.21
C PHE A 49 -1.64 18.73 7.00
N GLU A 50 -1.92 19.91 6.43
CA GLU A 50 -3.26 20.16 5.88
C GLU A 50 -3.42 19.19 4.72
N GLN A 51 -4.05 18.06 5.01
CA GLN A 51 -4.45 17.15 3.99
C GLN A 51 -5.70 17.75 3.35
N SER A 52 -5.48 18.47 2.27
CA SER A 52 -6.55 19.04 1.44
C SER A 52 -7.33 17.96 0.71
N ASP A 53 -6.73 16.80 0.54
CA ASP A 53 -7.30 15.68 -0.21
C ASP A 53 -7.87 14.64 0.75
N GLN A 54 -9.05 14.13 0.42
CA GLN A 54 -9.62 12.98 1.10
C GLN A 54 -8.68 11.78 0.93
N PHE A 55 -8.42 11.03 2.02
CA PHE A 55 -7.73 9.76 1.92
C PHE A 55 -8.46 8.86 0.93
N LEU A 56 -7.77 8.40 -0.09
CA LEU A 56 -8.29 7.38 -0.98
C LEU A 56 -8.21 6.03 -0.26
N PHE A 57 -9.36 5.54 0.20
CA PHE A 57 -9.43 4.24 0.85
C PHE A 57 -9.64 3.15 -0.20
N LYS A 58 -8.72 2.21 -0.30
CA LYS A 58 -8.78 1.06 -1.22
C LYS A 58 -8.83 -0.24 -0.43
N THR A 59 -9.58 -1.22 -0.92
CA THR A 59 -9.71 -2.54 -0.30
C THR A 59 -9.61 -3.64 -1.34
N GLY A 60 -9.24 -4.84 -0.90
CA GLY A 60 -9.14 -6.00 -1.78
C GLY A 60 -8.16 -5.78 -2.93
N ASN A 61 -8.54 -6.17 -4.14
CA ASN A 61 -7.66 -6.08 -5.31
C ASN A 61 -7.38 -4.66 -5.79
N ASP A 62 -8.21 -3.67 -5.41
CA ASP A 62 -8.04 -2.26 -5.81
C ASP A 62 -6.78 -1.62 -5.19
N VAL A 63 -6.22 -2.25 -4.16
CA VAL A 63 -4.94 -1.84 -3.56
C VAL A 63 -3.79 -1.95 -4.55
N TYR A 64 -3.84 -2.94 -5.44
CA TYR A 64 -2.78 -3.25 -6.40
C TYR A 64 -2.90 -2.42 -7.68
N ASP A 65 -2.94 -1.09 -7.53
CA ASP A 65 -2.95 -0.12 -8.63
C ASP A 65 -1.54 0.21 -9.15
N ASP A 66 -1.44 1.14 -10.11
CA ASP A 66 -0.17 1.56 -10.71
C ASP A 66 0.81 2.12 -9.66
N PHE A 67 0.32 2.91 -8.69
CA PHE A 67 1.16 3.48 -7.64
C PHE A 67 1.74 2.37 -6.75
N TYR A 68 0.88 1.45 -6.28
CA TYR A 68 1.32 0.37 -5.41
C TYR A 68 2.25 -0.61 -6.14
N ALA A 69 1.96 -0.92 -7.41
CA ALA A 69 2.82 -1.76 -8.23
C ALA A 69 4.23 -1.17 -8.40
N ASP A 70 4.34 0.16 -8.56
CA ASP A 70 5.64 0.83 -8.72
C ASP A 70 6.50 0.79 -7.45
N ILE A 71 5.89 0.78 -6.26
CA ILE A 71 6.62 0.76 -4.98
C ILE A 71 6.68 -0.63 -4.33
N TYR A 72 5.97 -1.62 -4.88
CA TYR A 72 5.80 -2.95 -4.28
C TYR A 72 7.13 -3.63 -3.96
N ASP A 73 8.06 -3.61 -4.91
CA ASP A 73 9.35 -4.27 -4.74
C ASP A 73 10.20 -3.63 -3.63
N TYR A 74 10.10 -2.32 -3.44
CA TYR A 74 10.78 -1.64 -2.32
C TYR A 74 10.21 -2.01 -0.94
N LEU A 75 8.94 -2.43 -0.90
CA LEU A 75 8.26 -2.77 0.36
C LEU A 75 8.41 -4.23 0.75
N VAL A 76 8.37 -5.15 -0.22
CA VAL A 76 8.20 -6.58 0.07
C VAL A 76 9.20 -7.52 -0.62
N PHE A 77 9.90 -7.05 -1.67
CA PHE A 77 10.84 -7.90 -2.39
C PHE A 77 12.15 -8.06 -1.61
N SER A 78 12.63 -9.29 -1.59
CA SER A 78 13.95 -9.65 -1.07
C SER A 78 14.59 -10.67 -2.00
N ASN A 79 15.70 -10.29 -2.61
CA ASN A 79 16.43 -11.15 -3.55
C ASN A 79 16.84 -12.48 -2.90
N GLN A 80 17.34 -12.41 -1.67
CA GLN A 80 17.77 -13.61 -0.93
C GLN A 80 16.61 -14.58 -0.67
N LYS A 81 15.42 -14.04 -0.35
CA LYS A 81 14.21 -14.82 -0.13
C LYS A 81 13.74 -15.45 -1.43
N ASP A 82 13.67 -14.68 -2.52
CA ASP A 82 13.25 -15.14 -3.84
C ASP A 82 14.14 -16.26 -4.36
N GLU A 83 15.47 -16.09 -4.29
CA GLU A 83 16.44 -17.12 -4.68
C GLU A 83 16.28 -18.41 -3.87
N TYR A 84 16.04 -18.30 -2.56
CA TYR A 84 15.79 -19.44 -1.69
C TYR A 84 14.50 -20.17 -2.09
N GLU A 85 13.39 -19.44 -2.25
CA GLU A 85 12.09 -20.01 -2.60
C GLU A 85 12.13 -20.70 -3.97
N VAL A 86 12.69 -20.04 -4.98
CA VAL A 86 12.90 -20.63 -6.31
C VAL A 86 13.79 -21.88 -6.22
N GLY A 87 14.84 -21.82 -5.40
CA GLY A 87 15.71 -22.97 -5.14
C GLY A 87 14.96 -24.16 -4.53
N GLU A 88 14.12 -23.92 -3.52
CA GLU A 88 13.30 -24.95 -2.87
C GLU A 88 12.28 -25.56 -3.83
N ILE A 89 11.63 -24.72 -4.66
CA ILE A 89 10.70 -25.21 -5.69
C ILE A 89 11.41 -26.19 -6.63
N VAL A 90 12.57 -25.80 -7.16
CA VAL A 90 13.35 -26.65 -8.08
C VAL A 90 13.83 -27.92 -7.39
N ASN A 91 14.35 -27.82 -6.18
CA ASN A 91 14.90 -28.98 -5.46
C ASN A 91 13.83 -29.99 -5.04
N LYS A 92 12.63 -29.53 -4.66
CA LYS A 92 11.57 -30.40 -4.15
C LYS A 92 10.67 -30.99 -5.22
N THR A 93 10.52 -30.29 -6.34
CA THR A 93 9.61 -30.72 -7.42
C THR A 93 10.34 -31.18 -8.67
N THR A 94 11.66 -30.95 -8.74
CA THR A 94 12.54 -31.41 -9.82
C THR A 94 11.96 -31.15 -11.24
N PRO A 95 11.61 -29.89 -11.57
CA PRO A 95 11.06 -29.57 -12.88
C PRO A 95 12.10 -29.87 -13.98
N THR A 96 11.61 -30.26 -15.14
CA THR A 96 12.42 -30.55 -16.32
C THR A 96 12.18 -29.55 -17.44
N SER A 97 12.90 -29.63 -18.55
CA SER A 97 12.67 -28.82 -19.73
C SER A 97 11.27 -29.00 -20.35
N HIS A 98 10.53 -30.06 -19.97
CA HIS A 98 9.16 -30.30 -20.39
C HIS A 98 8.13 -29.82 -19.35
N SER A 99 8.58 -29.30 -18.22
CA SER A 99 7.71 -28.74 -17.20
C SER A 99 7.10 -27.44 -17.67
N ARG A 100 5.81 -27.27 -17.43
CA ARG A 100 5.08 -26.03 -17.65
C ARG A 100 4.54 -25.56 -16.31
N ILE A 101 4.97 -24.38 -15.89
CA ILE A 101 4.74 -23.84 -14.56
C ILE A 101 3.79 -22.65 -14.67
N LEU A 102 2.78 -22.61 -13.83
CA LEU A 102 1.88 -21.45 -13.65
C LEU A 102 2.16 -20.81 -12.29
N ASP A 103 2.41 -19.51 -12.29
CA ASP A 103 2.49 -18.69 -11.07
C ASP A 103 1.24 -17.85 -10.94
N VAL A 104 0.41 -18.16 -9.93
CA VAL A 104 -0.87 -17.50 -9.66
C VAL A 104 -0.65 -16.38 -8.66
N GLY A 105 -1.06 -15.15 -9.04
CA GLY A 105 -0.76 -13.95 -8.29
C GLY A 105 0.72 -13.59 -8.40
N SER A 106 1.25 -13.62 -9.63
CA SER A 106 2.69 -13.45 -9.91
C SER A 106 3.23 -12.05 -9.54
N GLY A 107 2.36 -11.08 -9.24
CA GLY A 107 2.73 -9.74 -8.84
C GLY A 107 3.66 -9.08 -9.84
N THR A 108 4.81 -8.59 -9.35
CA THR A 108 5.86 -7.94 -10.17
C THR A 108 6.77 -8.91 -10.92
N GLY A 109 6.56 -10.25 -10.76
CA GLY A 109 7.10 -11.26 -11.67
C GLY A 109 8.44 -11.89 -11.28
N HIS A 110 8.95 -11.68 -10.09
CA HIS A 110 10.27 -12.17 -9.68
C HIS A 110 10.39 -13.70 -9.70
N HIS A 111 9.43 -14.46 -9.15
CA HIS A 111 9.43 -15.92 -9.21
C HIS A 111 9.40 -16.46 -10.64
N VAL A 112 8.57 -15.83 -11.50
CA VAL A 112 8.55 -16.17 -12.94
C VAL A 112 9.92 -15.96 -13.56
N ALA A 113 10.55 -14.81 -13.29
CA ALA A 113 11.88 -14.48 -13.80
C ALA A 113 12.93 -15.46 -13.27
N GLY A 114 12.90 -15.77 -11.98
CA GLY A 114 13.83 -16.70 -11.33
C GLY A 114 13.76 -18.12 -11.89
N LEU A 115 12.56 -18.63 -12.17
CA LEU A 115 12.36 -19.96 -12.77
C LEU A 115 12.63 -19.96 -14.27
N ALA A 116 12.14 -18.96 -15.01
CA ALA A 116 12.32 -18.89 -16.47
C ALA A 116 13.79 -18.67 -16.86
N SER A 117 14.57 -17.94 -16.08
CA SER A 117 16.02 -17.79 -16.28
C SER A 117 16.79 -19.10 -16.14
N ARG A 118 16.22 -20.10 -15.45
CA ARG A 118 16.76 -21.47 -15.33
C ARG A 118 16.31 -22.38 -16.47
N GLY A 119 15.58 -21.85 -17.46
CA GLY A 119 15.17 -22.56 -18.67
C GLY A 119 13.81 -23.26 -18.58
N PHE A 120 12.98 -22.98 -17.57
CA PHE A 120 11.64 -23.53 -17.46
C PHE A 120 10.61 -22.72 -18.25
N ASP A 121 9.56 -23.37 -18.78
CA ASP A 121 8.40 -22.68 -19.38
C ASP A 121 7.47 -22.23 -18.27
N VAL A 122 7.48 -20.93 -17.97
CA VAL A 122 6.72 -20.32 -16.88
C VAL A 122 5.77 -19.26 -17.42
N LEU A 123 4.55 -19.28 -16.93
CA LEU A 123 3.53 -18.25 -17.14
C LEU A 123 3.14 -17.66 -15.79
N GLY A 124 3.24 -16.35 -15.64
CA GLY A 124 2.68 -15.62 -14.50
C GLY A 124 1.31 -15.06 -14.83
N ILE A 125 0.35 -15.24 -13.94
CA ILE A 125 -0.93 -14.53 -14.00
C ILE A 125 -1.14 -13.72 -12.73
N ASP A 126 -1.74 -12.54 -12.90
CA ASP A 126 -2.19 -11.72 -11.79
C ASP A 126 -3.52 -11.06 -12.15
N ILE A 127 -4.40 -10.92 -11.16
CA ILE A 127 -5.70 -10.27 -11.36
C ILE A 127 -5.54 -8.75 -11.56
N SER A 128 -4.44 -8.16 -11.10
CA SER A 128 -4.13 -6.74 -11.24
C SER A 128 -3.44 -6.44 -12.58
N PRO A 129 -4.08 -5.66 -13.48
CA PRO A 129 -3.43 -5.20 -14.70
C PRO A 129 -2.16 -4.38 -14.44
N SER A 130 -2.11 -3.64 -13.32
CA SER A 130 -0.96 -2.81 -12.94
C SER A 130 0.24 -3.65 -12.55
N MET A 131 0.04 -4.74 -11.80
CA MET A 131 1.09 -5.70 -11.47
C MET A 131 1.64 -6.37 -12.74
N VAL A 132 0.76 -6.85 -13.63
CA VAL A 132 1.16 -7.46 -14.90
C VAL A 132 1.91 -6.47 -15.80
N LYS A 133 1.47 -5.21 -15.84
CA LYS A 133 2.17 -4.14 -16.58
C LYS A 133 3.57 -3.91 -16.02
N LYS A 134 3.74 -3.90 -14.70
CA LYS A 134 5.03 -3.77 -14.03
C LYS A 134 5.93 -4.97 -14.33
N ALA A 135 5.42 -6.19 -14.20
CA ALA A 135 6.13 -7.42 -14.51
C ALA A 135 6.64 -7.45 -15.97
N LYS A 136 5.79 -7.09 -16.93
CA LYS A 136 6.16 -6.99 -18.35
C LYS A 136 7.20 -5.91 -18.63
N LYS A 137 7.18 -4.82 -17.88
CA LYS A 137 8.17 -3.74 -17.99
C LYS A 137 9.54 -4.18 -17.49
N ASP A 138 9.58 -4.86 -16.36
CA ASP A 138 10.83 -5.25 -15.70
C ASP A 138 11.43 -6.53 -16.29
N PHE A 139 10.57 -7.43 -16.78
CA PHE A 139 10.95 -8.73 -17.35
C PHE A 139 10.31 -8.97 -18.72
N PRO A 140 10.60 -8.12 -19.75
CA PRO A 140 9.90 -8.16 -21.03
C PRO A 140 10.10 -9.46 -21.82
N GLN A 141 11.09 -10.27 -21.47
CA GLN A 141 11.39 -11.54 -22.12
C GLN A 141 10.55 -12.71 -21.60
N TYR A 142 9.81 -12.55 -20.48
CA TYR A 142 9.02 -13.60 -19.88
C TYR A 142 7.53 -13.39 -20.08
N LYS A 143 6.73 -14.41 -19.76
CA LYS A 143 5.29 -14.44 -20.05
C LYS A 143 4.48 -14.03 -18.85
N PHE A 144 3.68 -12.98 -19.01
CA PHE A 144 2.74 -12.51 -17.96
C PHE A 144 1.40 -12.17 -18.61
N GLU A 145 0.31 -12.55 -17.98
CA GLU A 145 -1.05 -12.29 -18.44
C GLU A 145 -1.93 -11.81 -17.28
N VAL A 146 -2.91 -10.96 -17.59
CA VAL A 146 -3.96 -10.63 -16.61
C VAL A 146 -4.91 -11.81 -16.59
N GLY A 147 -5.11 -12.42 -15.43
CA GLY A 147 -5.95 -13.60 -15.29
C GLY A 147 -6.51 -13.77 -13.88
N ASP A 148 -7.70 -14.37 -13.81
CA ASP A 148 -8.37 -14.68 -12.55
C ASP A 148 -8.35 -16.20 -12.32
N ALA A 149 -7.63 -16.64 -11.29
CA ALA A 149 -7.51 -18.05 -10.94
C ALA A 149 -8.83 -18.69 -10.47
N THR A 150 -9.86 -17.89 -10.17
CA THR A 150 -11.21 -18.38 -9.87
C THR A 150 -12.06 -18.62 -11.13
N ASN A 151 -11.61 -18.09 -12.30
CA ASN A 151 -12.28 -18.34 -13.58
C ASN A 151 -11.99 -19.76 -14.08
N SER A 152 -13.01 -20.61 -14.14
CA SER A 152 -12.86 -22.02 -14.58
C SER A 152 -12.52 -22.19 -16.06
N GLY A 153 -12.71 -21.14 -16.87
CA GLY A 153 -12.38 -21.09 -18.29
C GLY A 153 -10.99 -20.60 -18.62
N GLU A 154 -10.19 -20.18 -17.63
CA GLU A 154 -8.88 -19.58 -17.84
C GLU A 154 -7.92 -20.52 -18.57
N PHE A 155 -7.85 -21.78 -18.11
CA PHE A 155 -7.02 -22.79 -18.74
C PHE A 155 -7.76 -24.11 -18.95
N GLY A 156 -7.30 -24.87 -19.95
CA GLY A 156 -7.78 -26.24 -20.19
C GLY A 156 -7.29 -27.25 -19.14
N PRO A 157 -7.89 -28.44 -19.09
CA PRO A 157 -7.44 -29.50 -18.20
C PRO A 157 -6.00 -29.94 -18.54
N ASN A 158 -5.24 -30.35 -17.50
CA ASN A 158 -3.88 -30.89 -17.64
C ASN A 158 -2.91 -29.97 -18.41
N SER A 159 -3.06 -28.64 -18.22
CA SER A 159 -2.24 -27.64 -18.90
C SER A 159 -0.87 -27.44 -18.26
N PHE A 160 -0.72 -27.71 -16.95
CA PHE A 160 0.48 -27.40 -16.18
C PHE A 160 0.99 -28.63 -15.42
N THR A 161 2.30 -28.70 -15.23
CA THR A 161 2.96 -29.66 -14.36
C THR A 161 3.11 -29.14 -12.93
N HIS A 162 3.20 -27.81 -12.80
CA HIS A 162 3.34 -27.11 -11.53
C HIS A 162 2.40 -25.90 -11.52
N ILE A 163 1.71 -25.70 -10.41
CA ILE A 163 0.96 -24.47 -10.14
C ILE A 163 1.45 -23.93 -8.81
N MET A 164 1.89 -22.68 -8.80
CA MET A 164 2.34 -21.98 -7.61
C MET A 164 1.32 -20.94 -7.20
N CYS A 165 1.13 -20.76 -5.90
CA CYS A 165 0.33 -19.70 -5.32
C CYS A 165 1.08 -19.19 -4.08
N MET A 166 2.06 -18.35 -4.35
CA MET A 166 3.06 -17.95 -3.36
C MET A 166 2.62 -16.74 -2.53
N TYR A 167 3.31 -16.52 -1.42
CA TYR A 167 3.08 -15.39 -0.51
C TYR A 167 1.65 -15.33 0.03
N PHE A 168 1.09 -14.14 -0.02
CA PHE A 168 -0.24 -13.85 0.51
C PHE A 168 -1.36 -14.00 -0.51
N THR A 169 -1.06 -14.43 -1.73
CA THR A 169 -2.05 -14.54 -2.83
C THR A 169 -3.28 -15.33 -2.40
N ILE A 170 -3.09 -16.47 -1.71
CA ILE A 170 -4.21 -17.30 -1.25
C ILE A 170 -5.16 -16.57 -0.28
N TYR A 171 -4.68 -15.56 0.46
CA TYR A 171 -5.53 -14.80 1.38
C TYR A 171 -6.45 -13.82 0.65
N TYR A 172 -6.03 -13.32 -0.51
CA TYR A 172 -6.81 -12.41 -1.34
C TYR A 172 -7.82 -13.13 -2.24
N ILE A 173 -7.62 -14.42 -2.53
CA ILE A 173 -8.59 -15.23 -3.27
C ILE A 173 -9.83 -15.47 -2.39
N GLN A 174 -10.97 -14.88 -2.76
CA GLN A 174 -12.21 -15.01 -1.99
C GLN A 174 -12.78 -16.44 -2.07
N ASP A 175 -12.95 -16.96 -3.27
CA ASP A 175 -13.41 -18.33 -3.48
C ASP A 175 -12.25 -19.32 -3.62
N LYS A 176 -11.69 -19.70 -2.47
CA LYS A 176 -10.59 -20.67 -2.39
C LYS A 176 -10.98 -22.05 -2.91
N ILE A 177 -12.25 -22.44 -2.72
CA ILE A 177 -12.73 -23.74 -3.19
C ILE A 177 -12.71 -23.78 -4.72
N GLN A 178 -13.17 -22.70 -5.35
CA GLN A 178 -13.14 -22.60 -6.81
C GLN A 178 -11.70 -22.57 -7.34
N PHE A 179 -10.82 -21.81 -6.69
CA PHE A 179 -9.38 -21.81 -7.02
C PHE A 179 -8.77 -23.21 -6.97
N PHE A 180 -8.97 -23.96 -5.89
CA PHE A 180 -8.43 -25.31 -5.77
C PHE A 180 -9.04 -26.28 -6.80
N ARG A 181 -10.33 -26.18 -7.10
CA ARG A 181 -10.97 -26.95 -8.18
C ARG A 181 -10.33 -26.66 -9.53
N ASN A 182 -10.08 -25.39 -9.82
CA ASN A 182 -9.44 -24.96 -11.05
C ASN A 182 -7.99 -25.46 -11.12
N ALA A 183 -7.21 -25.26 -10.07
CA ALA A 183 -5.82 -25.72 -9.98
C ALA A 183 -5.73 -27.24 -10.21
N MET A 184 -6.57 -28.03 -9.54
CA MET A 184 -6.60 -29.49 -9.72
C MET A 184 -7.02 -29.90 -11.12
N LYS A 185 -7.92 -29.15 -11.78
CA LYS A 185 -8.30 -29.40 -13.19
C LYS A 185 -7.16 -29.07 -14.14
N TRP A 186 -6.43 -27.98 -13.90
CA TRP A 186 -5.34 -27.51 -14.78
C TRP A 186 -4.04 -28.31 -14.60
N LEU A 187 -3.84 -28.91 -13.42
CA LEU A 187 -2.68 -29.77 -13.17
C LEU A 187 -2.75 -31.07 -13.97
N LYS A 188 -1.62 -31.49 -14.49
CA LYS A 188 -1.41 -32.84 -15.02
C LYS A 188 -1.43 -33.86 -13.87
N PRO A 189 -1.85 -35.12 -14.11
CA PRO A 189 -1.67 -36.18 -13.13
C PRO A 189 -0.23 -36.26 -12.63
N GLY A 190 -0.05 -36.26 -11.31
CA GLY A 190 1.29 -36.26 -10.69
C GLY A 190 1.97 -34.88 -10.66
N GLY A 191 1.25 -33.81 -11.05
CA GLY A 191 1.75 -32.44 -10.94
C GLY A 191 1.75 -31.90 -9.51
N TYR A 192 2.41 -30.78 -9.30
CA TYR A 192 2.62 -30.14 -8.00
C TYR A 192 1.76 -28.89 -7.87
N LEU A 193 1.06 -28.76 -6.75
CA LEU A 193 0.50 -27.51 -6.27
C LEU A 193 1.36 -27.02 -5.09
N ILE A 194 1.84 -25.80 -5.16
CA ILE A 194 2.85 -25.21 -4.26
C ILE A 194 2.27 -23.95 -3.62
#